data_3dde268abe661b6cfb7c057c619afed3
#
_entry.id   3dde268abe661b6cfb7c057c619afed3
#
_cell.length_a   1.000
_cell.length_b   1.000
_cell.length_c   1.000
_cell.angle_alpha   90.00
_cell.angle_beta   90.00
_cell.angle_gamma   90.00
#
_symmetry.space_group_name_H-M   'P 1'
#
loop_
_entity.id
_entity.type
_entity.pdbx_description
1 polymer ?
#
loop_
_entity_poly.entity_id
_entity_poly.type
_entity_poly.pdbx_seq_one_letter_code
_entity_poly.pdbx_strand_id
1 'polypeptide(L)'
;IDEYLKRMHSVKGAMQTHTLQKILPAWLNRIINLLSKRKQPVWFQQTTREVLEDITDNQMLIALMTSQWGDCGMPPAESSFVIHSLIAQHYMHGGFYPIGGAAEIARTIIPIIQASGGEVFTYASVEKIITHKKTAVGVLMADGNTIKAPIIISNAGVFNTFTKLLDNTLPQVNDYQKNLTHVKPSMGSICLYIGIQDSAENL
;
A
#
# COMPACT_ATOMS: atom_id res chain seq x y z
N ILE A 1 -22.69 6.70 15.96
CA ILE A 1 -21.40 5.98 16.13
C ILE A 1 -21.61 4.48 15.95
N ASP A 2 -22.60 3.86 16.56
CA ASP A 2 -22.82 2.41 16.50
C ASP A 2 -22.98 1.90 15.07
N GLU A 3 -23.72 2.62 14.22
CA GLU A 3 -23.85 2.26 12.80
C GLU A 3 -22.52 2.37 12.04
N TYR A 4 -21.71 3.38 12.34
CA TYR A 4 -20.36 3.51 11.80
C TYR A 4 -19.48 2.32 12.19
N LEU A 5 -19.43 1.97 13.47
CA LEU A 5 -18.68 0.82 13.97
C LEU A 5 -19.16 -0.49 13.35
N LYS A 6 -20.45 -0.68 13.20
CA LYS A 6 -21.04 -1.85 12.56
C LYS A 6 -20.61 -1.97 11.09
N ARG A 7 -20.70 -0.88 10.30
CA ARG A 7 -20.23 -0.86 8.90
C ARG A 7 -18.74 -1.12 8.83
N MET A 8 -17.94 -0.47 9.66
CA MET A 8 -16.50 -0.65 9.73
C MET A 8 -16.12 -2.11 10.05
N HIS A 9 -16.75 -2.75 11.03
CA HIS A 9 -16.47 -4.16 11.36
C HIS A 9 -16.88 -5.12 10.23
N SER A 10 -17.95 -4.81 9.50
CA SER A 10 -18.39 -5.65 8.38
C SER A 10 -17.40 -5.68 7.21
N VAL A 11 -16.56 -4.63 7.06
CA VAL A 11 -15.48 -4.57 6.07
C VAL A 11 -14.47 -5.70 6.26
N LYS A 12 -14.08 -6.00 7.50
CA LYS A 12 -13.07 -7.03 7.80
C LYS A 12 -13.46 -8.40 7.24
N GLY A 13 -14.69 -8.83 7.47
CA GLY A 13 -15.17 -10.12 6.96
C GLY A 13 -15.27 -10.17 5.44
N ALA A 14 -15.69 -9.07 4.82
CA ALA A 14 -15.79 -8.97 3.37
C ALA A 14 -14.40 -8.93 2.70
N MET A 15 -13.42 -8.25 3.30
CA MET A 15 -12.04 -8.22 2.81
C MET A 15 -11.34 -9.58 2.93
N GLN A 16 -11.55 -10.31 4.01
CA GLN A 16 -11.01 -11.66 4.14
C GLN A 16 -11.51 -12.57 3.01
N THR A 17 -12.80 -12.51 2.70
CA THR A 17 -13.38 -13.26 1.58
C THR A 17 -12.78 -12.82 0.24
N HIS A 18 -12.65 -11.52 0.01
CA HIS A 18 -12.08 -10.98 -1.23
C HIS A 18 -10.60 -11.38 -1.42
N THR A 19 -9.81 -11.31 -0.36
CA THR A 19 -8.41 -11.72 -0.38
C THR A 19 -8.28 -13.22 -0.64
N LEU A 20 -9.09 -14.04 0.02
CA LEU A 20 -9.11 -15.49 -0.22
C LEU A 20 -9.43 -15.81 -1.68
N GLN A 21 -10.41 -15.14 -2.28
CA GLN A 21 -10.76 -15.31 -3.70
C GLN A 21 -9.61 -14.97 -4.65
N LYS A 22 -8.73 -14.03 -4.30
CA LYS A 22 -7.56 -13.67 -5.13
C LYS A 22 -6.43 -14.69 -5.07
N ILE A 23 -6.33 -15.44 -3.98
CA ILE A 23 -5.29 -16.46 -3.77
C ILE A 23 -5.70 -17.80 -4.39
N LEU A 24 -7.00 -18.06 -4.47
CA LEU A 24 -7.52 -19.33 -4.97
C LEU A 24 -7.40 -19.46 -6.49
N PRO A 25 -7.19 -20.68 -7.02
CA PRO A 25 -7.23 -20.95 -8.45
C PRO A 25 -8.54 -20.52 -9.08
N ALA A 26 -8.49 -20.06 -10.34
CA ALA A 26 -9.65 -19.50 -11.05
C ALA A 26 -10.88 -20.45 -11.12
N TRP A 27 -10.65 -21.75 -11.22
CA TRP A 27 -11.73 -22.74 -11.26
C TRP A 27 -12.48 -22.83 -9.93
N LEU A 28 -11.76 -22.73 -8.80
CA LEU A 28 -12.36 -22.77 -7.46
C LEU A 28 -13.13 -21.48 -7.19
N ASN A 29 -12.61 -20.33 -7.64
CA ASN A 29 -13.32 -19.06 -7.58
C ASN A 29 -14.65 -19.07 -8.34
N ARG A 30 -14.72 -19.74 -9.50
CA ARG A 30 -15.97 -19.90 -10.23
C ARG A 30 -17.02 -20.67 -9.42
N ILE A 31 -16.62 -21.74 -8.74
CA ILE A 31 -17.52 -22.53 -7.86
C ILE A 31 -17.98 -21.68 -6.68
N ILE A 32 -17.07 -21.00 -6.00
CA ILE A 32 -17.39 -20.13 -4.86
C ILE A 32 -18.37 -19.03 -5.29
N ASN A 33 -18.12 -18.36 -6.41
CA ASN A 33 -19.00 -17.30 -6.93
C ASN A 33 -20.38 -17.83 -7.35
N LEU A 34 -20.45 -19.06 -7.82
CA LEU A 34 -21.74 -19.72 -8.17
C LEU A 34 -22.56 -20.07 -6.92
N LEU A 35 -21.87 -20.51 -5.85
CA LEU A 35 -22.49 -20.91 -4.58
C LEU A 35 -22.73 -19.73 -3.66
N SER A 36 -21.85 -18.72 -3.65
CA SER A 36 -21.98 -17.52 -2.85
C SER A 36 -22.87 -16.50 -3.59
N LYS A 37 -24.16 -16.47 -3.29
CA LYS A 37 -25.08 -15.38 -3.69
C LYS A 37 -24.76 -14.06 -2.98
N ARG A 38 -23.60 -13.91 -2.34
CA ARG A 38 -23.21 -12.71 -1.61
C ARG A 38 -22.83 -11.59 -2.57
N LYS A 39 -23.76 -10.69 -2.83
CA LYS A 39 -23.45 -9.40 -3.43
C LYS A 39 -22.49 -8.67 -2.48
N GLN A 40 -21.43 -8.10 -3.03
CA GLN A 40 -20.58 -7.19 -2.24
C GLN A 40 -21.47 -6.04 -1.71
N PRO A 41 -21.30 -5.64 -0.45
CA PRO A 41 -22.04 -4.51 0.09
C PRO A 41 -21.79 -3.26 -0.75
N VAL A 42 -22.82 -2.41 -0.88
CA VAL A 42 -22.78 -1.20 -1.72
C VAL A 42 -21.62 -0.28 -1.32
N TRP A 43 -21.34 -0.16 -0.03
CA TRP A 43 -20.25 0.67 0.50
C TRP A 43 -18.83 0.20 0.11
N PHE A 44 -18.68 -0.97 -0.54
CA PHE A 44 -17.38 -1.38 -1.13
C PHE A 44 -16.97 -0.50 -2.32
N GLN A 45 -17.92 0.14 -2.97
CA GLN A 45 -17.71 1.03 -4.12
C GLN A 45 -17.89 2.51 -3.77
N GLN A 46 -18.21 2.81 -2.50
CA GLN A 46 -18.43 4.16 -2.03
C GLN A 46 -17.16 4.76 -1.43
N THR A 47 -17.07 6.07 -1.51
CA THR A 47 -16.06 6.85 -0.81
C THR A 47 -16.34 6.89 0.70
N THR A 48 -15.31 7.20 1.47
CA THR A 48 -15.45 7.38 2.93
C THR A 48 -16.49 8.44 3.25
N ARG A 49 -16.48 9.55 2.51
CA ARG A 49 -17.41 10.65 2.71
C ARG A 49 -18.86 10.23 2.44
N GLU A 50 -19.13 9.59 1.32
CA GLU A 50 -20.48 9.11 0.98
C GLU A 50 -21.07 8.19 2.05
N VAL A 51 -20.27 7.26 2.57
CA VAL A 51 -20.74 6.33 3.62
C VAL A 51 -20.99 7.05 4.93
N LEU A 52 -20.20 8.05 5.29
CA LEU A 52 -20.38 8.80 6.53
C LEU A 52 -21.55 9.79 6.45
N GLU A 53 -21.75 10.45 5.31
CA GLU A 53 -22.91 11.33 5.06
C GLU A 53 -24.23 10.57 5.03
N ASP A 54 -24.22 9.27 4.67
CA ASP A 54 -25.38 8.39 4.79
C ASP A 54 -25.71 8.02 6.27
N ILE A 55 -24.76 8.17 7.18
CA ILE A 55 -24.93 7.89 8.61
C ILE A 55 -25.31 9.14 9.40
N THR A 56 -24.77 10.32 9.04
CA THR A 56 -24.95 11.58 9.79
C THR A 56 -24.73 12.81 8.93
N ASP A 57 -25.53 13.85 9.19
CA ASP A 57 -25.35 15.18 8.58
C ASP A 57 -24.35 16.06 9.33
N ASN A 58 -23.86 15.60 10.49
CA ASN A 58 -22.94 16.36 11.33
C ASN A 58 -21.53 16.37 10.73
N GLN A 59 -21.20 17.44 10.00
CA GLN A 59 -19.91 17.60 9.32
C GLN A 59 -18.71 17.63 10.29
N MET A 60 -18.90 18.13 11.53
CA MET A 60 -17.84 18.13 12.54
C MET A 60 -17.54 16.69 12.99
N LEU A 61 -18.56 15.87 13.18
CA LEU A 61 -18.41 14.46 13.51
C LEU A 61 -17.74 13.69 12.37
N ILE A 62 -18.12 13.96 11.12
CA ILE A 62 -17.46 13.37 9.94
C ILE A 62 -15.99 13.76 9.90
N ALA A 63 -15.67 15.04 10.11
CA ALA A 63 -14.27 15.51 10.13
C ALA A 63 -13.46 14.83 11.24
N LEU A 64 -14.05 14.65 12.43
CA LEU A 64 -13.39 13.94 13.53
C LEU A 64 -13.14 12.46 13.19
N MET A 65 -14.15 11.74 12.68
CA MET A 65 -14.00 10.34 12.28
C MET A 65 -13.01 10.12 11.14
N THR A 66 -12.80 11.13 10.31
CA THR A 66 -11.86 11.07 9.18
C THR A 66 -10.53 11.79 9.46
N SER A 67 -10.24 12.18 10.70
CA SER A 67 -9.02 12.93 11.04
C SER A 67 -7.70 12.24 10.60
N GLN A 68 -7.71 10.91 10.47
CA GLN A 68 -6.59 10.09 10.00
C GLN A 68 -6.59 9.86 8.48
N TRP A 69 -7.32 10.66 7.70
CA TRP A 69 -7.43 10.48 6.25
C TRP A 69 -6.07 10.49 5.52
N GLY A 70 -5.04 11.14 6.08
CA GLY A 70 -3.68 11.13 5.54
C GLY A 70 -3.12 9.72 5.35
N ASP A 71 -3.44 8.79 6.25
CA ASP A 71 -3.02 7.39 6.17
C ASP A 71 -3.72 6.63 5.02
N CYS A 72 -4.87 7.14 4.55
CA CYS A 72 -5.57 6.59 3.40
C CYS A 72 -4.95 7.04 2.05
N GLY A 73 -4.05 8.02 2.05
CA GLY A 73 -3.40 8.56 0.87
C GLY A 73 -4.28 9.45 -0.03
N MET A 74 -5.57 9.60 0.29
CA MET A 74 -6.55 10.42 -0.43
C MET A 74 -7.55 11.04 0.54
N PRO A 75 -8.11 12.24 0.24
CA PRO A 75 -9.16 12.84 1.07
C PRO A 75 -10.41 11.97 1.14
N PRO A 76 -11.25 12.12 2.18
CA PRO A 76 -12.44 11.29 2.39
C PRO A 76 -13.41 11.23 1.20
N ALA A 77 -13.45 12.27 0.37
CA ALA A 77 -14.27 12.31 -0.85
C ALA A 77 -13.74 11.44 -2.00
N GLU A 78 -12.48 10.98 -1.92
CA GLU A 78 -11.82 10.19 -2.96
C GLU A 78 -11.29 8.86 -2.41
N SER A 79 -11.12 8.74 -1.10
CA SER A 79 -10.67 7.51 -0.45
C SER A 79 -11.81 6.50 -0.31
N SER A 80 -11.51 5.22 -0.54
CA SER A 80 -12.48 4.14 -0.32
C SER A 80 -12.80 3.97 1.16
N PHE A 81 -14.09 3.80 1.49
CA PHE A 81 -14.52 3.46 2.84
C PHE A 81 -13.89 2.15 3.35
N VAL A 82 -13.57 1.23 2.45
CA VAL A 82 -12.87 -0.01 2.80
C VAL A 82 -11.50 0.27 3.38
N ILE A 83 -10.70 1.12 2.72
CA ILE A 83 -9.34 1.49 3.19
C ILE A 83 -9.44 2.25 4.52
N HIS A 84 -10.32 3.24 4.62
CA HIS A 84 -10.58 3.96 5.87
C HIS A 84 -10.92 3.00 7.02
N SER A 85 -11.82 2.05 6.78
CA SER A 85 -12.24 1.09 7.79
C SER A 85 -11.11 0.17 8.26
N LEU A 86 -10.24 -0.28 7.34
CA LEU A 86 -9.09 -1.12 7.68
C LEU A 86 -8.07 -0.36 8.54
N ILE A 87 -7.80 0.90 8.19
CA ILE A 87 -6.89 1.77 8.93
C ILE A 87 -7.46 2.07 10.32
N ALA A 88 -8.73 2.50 10.41
CA ALA A 88 -9.37 2.78 11.68
C ALA A 88 -9.39 1.54 12.61
N GLN A 89 -9.69 0.35 12.08
CA GLN A 89 -9.65 -0.90 12.84
C GLN A 89 -8.24 -1.27 13.30
N HIS A 90 -7.21 -0.96 12.50
CA HIS A 90 -5.83 -1.19 12.88
C HIS A 90 -5.47 -0.42 14.16
N TYR A 91 -5.86 0.85 14.23
CA TYR A 91 -5.60 1.71 15.40
C TYR A 91 -6.45 1.38 16.64
N MET A 92 -7.52 0.63 16.51
CA MET A 92 -8.32 0.18 17.68
C MET A 92 -7.52 -0.73 18.63
N HIS A 93 -6.42 -1.32 18.17
CA HIS A 93 -5.50 -2.11 18.98
C HIS A 93 -4.31 -1.31 19.55
N GLY A 94 -4.33 0.01 19.39
CA GLY A 94 -3.27 0.92 19.80
C GLY A 94 -2.24 1.16 18.72
N GLY A 95 -1.38 2.16 18.95
CA GLY A 95 -0.22 2.47 18.14
C GLY A 95 1.07 2.00 18.85
N PHE A 96 2.02 1.48 18.09
CA PHE A 96 3.29 0.97 18.61
C PHE A 96 4.45 1.61 17.86
N TYR A 97 5.51 1.88 18.58
CA TYR A 97 6.74 2.39 18.00
C TYR A 97 7.94 1.62 18.55
N PRO A 98 8.96 1.30 17.74
CA PRO A 98 10.11 0.52 18.20
C PRO A 98 10.90 1.28 19.28
N ILE A 99 11.23 0.62 20.38
CA ILE A 99 12.17 1.15 21.37
C ILE A 99 13.53 1.31 20.68
N GLY A 100 14.13 2.49 20.75
CA GLY A 100 15.36 2.82 20.03
C GLY A 100 15.14 3.44 18.65
N GLY A 101 13.87 3.64 18.25
CA GLY A 101 13.51 4.33 17.02
C GLY A 101 13.33 3.42 15.81
N ALA A 102 12.87 3.99 14.70
CA ALA A 102 12.58 3.26 13.46
C ALA A 102 13.78 2.51 12.86
N ALA A 103 15.02 2.97 13.16
CA ALA A 103 16.25 2.31 12.72
C ALA A 103 16.41 0.88 13.26
N GLU A 104 15.73 0.53 14.37
CA GLU A 104 15.77 -0.82 14.94
C GLU A 104 15.19 -1.86 13.97
N ILE A 105 14.25 -1.48 13.12
CA ILE A 105 13.71 -2.36 12.08
C ILE A 105 14.82 -2.81 11.13
N ALA A 106 15.64 -1.86 10.66
CA ALA A 106 16.77 -2.19 9.79
C ALA A 106 17.88 -2.95 10.57
N ARG A 107 18.19 -2.56 11.80
CA ARG A 107 19.21 -3.21 12.62
C ARG A 107 18.90 -4.67 12.95
N THR A 108 17.63 -5.04 13.01
CA THR A 108 17.22 -6.43 13.27
C THR A 108 17.18 -7.26 11.99
N ILE A 109 16.86 -6.68 10.84
CA ILE A 109 16.69 -7.39 9.57
C ILE A 109 18.04 -7.57 8.84
N ILE A 110 18.89 -6.53 8.77
CA ILE A 110 20.13 -6.56 8.00
C ILE A 110 21.06 -7.71 8.41
N PRO A 111 21.31 -7.99 9.69
CA PRO A 111 22.17 -9.11 10.08
C PRO A 111 21.66 -10.47 9.62
N ILE A 112 20.33 -10.66 9.52
CA ILE A 112 19.72 -11.90 9.05
C ILE A 112 19.99 -12.08 7.55
N ILE A 113 19.88 -10.98 6.76
CA ILE A 113 20.20 -10.99 5.33
C ILE A 113 21.66 -11.37 5.14
N GLN A 114 22.57 -10.73 5.89
CA GLN A 114 24.01 -10.96 5.78
C GLN A 114 24.41 -12.37 6.22
N ALA A 115 23.84 -12.89 7.31
CA ALA A 115 24.06 -14.28 7.76
C ALA A 115 23.60 -15.31 6.73
N SER A 116 22.65 -14.94 5.86
CA SER A 116 22.17 -15.76 4.74
C SER A 116 22.99 -15.60 3.46
N GLY A 117 24.10 -14.85 3.50
CA GLY A 117 24.96 -14.58 2.34
C GLY A 117 24.48 -13.45 1.44
N GLY A 118 23.49 -12.70 1.88
CA GLY A 118 22.99 -11.50 1.18
C GLY A 118 23.74 -10.24 1.61
N GLU A 119 23.44 -9.13 0.93
CA GLU A 119 24.02 -7.82 1.24
C GLU A 119 22.97 -6.70 1.09
N VAL A 120 23.14 -5.61 1.82
CA VAL A 120 22.31 -4.41 1.75
C VAL A 120 23.19 -3.21 1.39
N PHE A 121 22.88 -2.60 0.26
CA PHE A 121 23.59 -1.42 -0.24
C PHE A 121 22.74 -0.18 -0.06
N THR A 122 23.34 0.89 0.49
CA THR A 122 22.78 2.23 0.53
C THR A 122 23.50 3.11 -0.48
N TYR A 123 22.86 4.22 -0.88
CA TYR A 123 23.41 5.11 -1.93
C TYR A 123 23.70 4.40 -3.27
N ALA A 124 23.04 3.27 -3.48
CA ALA A 124 23.18 2.40 -4.65
C ALA A 124 21.97 2.57 -5.58
N SER A 125 22.00 3.62 -6.39
CA SER A 125 20.89 3.92 -7.31
C SER A 125 20.88 2.95 -8.49
N VAL A 126 19.71 2.34 -8.75
CA VAL A 126 19.47 1.52 -9.94
C VAL A 126 19.03 2.43 -11.08
N GLU A 127 19.72 2.37 -12.20
CA GLU A 127 19.39 3.11 -13.42
C GLU A 127 18.44 2.34 -14.33
N LYS A 128 18.65 1.01 -14.47
CA LYS A 128 17.86 0.19 -15.39
C LYS A 128 17.73 -1.26 -14.91
N ILE A 129 16.61 -1.89 -15.20
CA ILE A 129 16.43 -3.35 -15.11
C ILE A 129 16.85 -3.97 -16.45
N ILE A 130 17.87 -4.83 -16.41
CA ILE A 130 18.37 -5.51 -17.59
C ILE A 130 17.45 -6.69 -17.90
N THR A 131 17.00 -6.76 -19.15
CA THR A 131 16.15 -7.85 -19.64
C THR A 131 16.84 -8.62 -20.79
N HIS A 132 16.64 -9.93 -20.81
CA HIS A 132 17.02 -10.79 -21.90
C HIS A 132 15.83 -11.68 -22.28
N LYS A 133 15.41 -11.67 -23.55
CA LYS A 133 14.26 -12.45 -24.03
C LYS A 133 13.00 -12.32 -23.15
N LYS A 134 12.67 -11.10 -22.74
CA LYS A 134 11.51 -10.77 -21.87
C LYS A 134 11.62 -11.20 -20.40
N THR A 135 12.80 -11.64 -19.96
CA THR A 135 13.07 -12.02 -18.56
C THR A 135 14.04 -11.03 -17.95
N ALA A 136 13.77 -10.55 -16.74
CA ALA A 136 14.72 -9.75 -15.99
C ALA A 136 15.90 -10.62 -15.55
N VAL A 137 17.13 -10.16 -15.78
CA VAL A 137 18.37 -10.91 -15.54
C VAL A 137 19.35 -10.17 -14.65
N GLY A 138 19.06 -8.93 -14.28
CA GLY A 138 19.92 -8.10 -13.45
C GLY A 138 19.47 -6.63 -13.45
N VAL A 139 20.31 -5.81 -12.85
CA VAL A 139 20.15 -4.35 -12.82
C VAL A 139 21.45 -3.67 -13.22
N LEU A 140 21.33 -2.54 -13.91
CA LEU A 140 22.40 -1.59 -14.15
C LEU A 140 22.34 -0.52 -13.08
N MET A 141 23.45 -0.29 -12.42
CA MET A 141 23.59 0.74 -11.40
C MET A 141 24.02 2.07 -12.03
N ALA A 142 23.73 3.19 -11.37
CA ALA A 142 24.09 4.52 -11.85
C ALA A 142 25.62 4.76 -11.98
N ASP A 143 26.43 3.97 -11.28
CA ASP A 143 27.91 3.96 -11.39
C ASP A 143 28.43 3.12 -12.55
N GLY A 144 27.55 2.53 -13.36
CA GLY A 144 27.87 1.66 -14.49
C GLY A 144 28.08 0.18 -14.14
N ASN A 145 28.06 -0.18 -12.87
CA ASN A 145 28.16 -1.58 -12.45
C ASN A 145 26.87 -2.35 -12.77
N THR A 146 27.01 -3.66 -12.99
CA THR A 146 25.88 -4.55 -13.23
C THR A 146 25.81 -5.63 -12.16
N ILE A 147 24.63 -5.78 -11.56
CA ILE A 147 24.33 -6.87 -10.61
C ILE A 147 23.38 -7.84 -11.30
N LYS A 148 23.79 -9.10 -11.43
CA LYS A 148 22.99 -10.17 -12.04
C LYS A 148 22.22 -10.93 -10.98
N ALA A 149 20.94 -11.19 -11.24
CA ALA A 149 20.10 -12.04 -10.39
C ALA A 149 19.01 -12.72 -11.22
N PRO A 150 18.59 -13.94 -10.87
CA PRO A 150 17.52 -14.65 -11.58
C PRO A 150 16.13 -14.09 -11.26
N ILE A 151 15.98 -13.35 -10.17
CA ILE A 151 14.73 -12.72 -9.73
C ILE A 151 15.03 -11.27 -9.35
N ILE A 152 14.25 -10.35 -9.89
CA ILE A 152 14.31 -8.92 -9.56
C ILE A 152 12.97 -8.51 -8.94
N ILE A 153 13.03 -7.95 -7.73
CA ILE A 153 11.87 -7.39 -7.05
C ILE A 153 12.04 -5.87 -7.01
N SER A 154 11.12 -5.16 -7.65
CA SER A 154 11.15 -3.69 -7.69
C SER A 154 10.14 -3.11 -6.71
N ASN A 155 10.61 -2.32 -5.76
CA ASN A 155 9.79 -1.48 -4.87
C ASN A 155 9.94 0.02 -5.18
N ALA A 156 10.39 0.35 -6.41
CA ALA A 156 10.55 1.74 -6.86
C ALA A 156 9.21 2.43 -7.23
N GLY A 157 8.11 1.73 -7.04
CA GLY A 157 6.77 2.11 -7.51
C GLY A 157 6.52 1.70 -8.95
N VAL A 158 5.26 1.44 -9.26
CA VAL A 158 4.81 0.95 -10.57
C VAL A 158 5.19 1.93 -11.68
N PHE A 159 4.96 3.23 -11.49
CA PHE A 159 5.32 4.24 -12.48
C PHE A 159 6.83 4.20 -12.79
N ASN A 160 7.68 4.33 -11.79
CA ASN A 160 9.13 4.34 -12.01
C ASN A 160 9.61 3.03 -12.64
N THR A 161 9.07 1.90 -12.19
CA THR A 161 9.46 0.59 -12.74
C THR A 161 9.14 0.49 -14.23
N PHE A 162 7.91 0.83 -14.63
CA PHE A 162 7.48 0.64 -16.02
C PHE A 162 7.79 1.82 -16.94
N THR A 163 8.02 3.04 -16.41
CA THR A 163 8.30 4.20 -17.26
C THR A 163 9.79 4.59 -17.32
N LYS A 164 10.59 4.18 -16.32
CA LYS A 164 11.99 4.57 -16.23
C LYS A 164 12.96 3.38 -16.22
N LEU A 165 12.65 2.34 -15.44
CA LEU A 165 13.60 1.25 -15.20
C LEU A 165 13.53 0.15 -16.26
N LEU A 166 12.40 -0.09 -16.89
CA LEU A 166 12.23 -1.11 -17.92
C LEU A 166 12.29 -0.50 -19.32
N ASP A 167 12.74 -1.31 -20.29
CA ASP A 167 12.86 -0.90 -21.69
C ASP A 167 11.46 -0.82 -22.35
N ASN A 168 11.17 0.32 -22.96
CA ASN A 168 9.91 0.59 -23.67
C ASN A 168 9.73 -0.26 -24.95
N THR A 169 10.78 -0.95 -25.41
CA THR A 169 10.67 -1.87 -26.55
C THR A 169 9.95 -3.17 -26.23
N LEU A 170 9.72 -3.45 -24.93
CA LEU A 170 9.00 -4.64 -24.51
C LEU A 170 7.48 -4.42 -24.62
N PRO A 171 6.72 -5.24 -25.40
CA PRO A 171 5.27 -5.05 -25.57
C PRO A 171 4.49 -5.03 -24.26
N GLN A 172 4.89 -5.88 -23.29
CA GLN A 172 4.25 -5.94 -21.99
C GLN A 172 4.43 -4.62 -21.20
N VAL A 173 5.59 -3.95 -21.34
CA VAL A 173 5.84 -2.65 -20.68
C VAL A 173 4.89 -1.59 -21.26
N ASN A 174 4.70 -1.57 -22.59
CA ASN A 174 3.80 -0.64 -23.24
C ASN A 174 2.34 -0.84 -22.80
N ASP A 175 1.89 -2.07 -22.63
CA ASP A 175 0.53 -2.36 -22.17
C ASP A 175 0.32 -1.90 -20.71
N TYR A 176 1.30 -2.11 -19.84
CA TYR A 176 1.27 -1.58 -18.48
C TYR A 176 1.27 -0.05 -18.46
N GLN A 177 2.12 0.60 -19.26
CA GLN A 177 2.17 2.06 -19.36
C GLN A 177 0.82 2.65 -19.79
N LYS A 178 0.14 2.05 -20.77
CA LYS A 178 -1.21 2.46 -21.19
C LYS A 178 -2.21 2.37 -20.02
N ASN A 179 -2.16 1.30 -19.24
CA ASN A 179 -3.04 1.15 -18.08
C ASN A 179 -2.75 2.18 -16.99
N LEU A 180 -1.48 2.56 -16.81
CA LEU A 180 -1.07 3.56 -15.82
C LEU A 180 -1.57 4.97 -16.14
N THR A 181 -1.91 5.30 -17.40
CA THR A 181 -2.49 6.61 -17.75
C THR A 181 -3.85 6.86 -17.09
N HIS A 182 -4.54 5.81 -16.68
CA HIS A 182 -5.84 5.89 -15.98
C HIS A 182 -5.69 5.97 -14.46
N VAL A 183 -4.47 5.79 -13.92
CA VAL A 183 -4.20 5.84 -12.48
C VAL A 183 -3.84 7.27 -12.09
N LYS A 184 -4.69 7.89 -11.28
CA LYS A 184 -4.40 9.21 -10.71
C LYS A 184 -3.29 9.09 -9.66
N PRO A 185 -2.34 10.05 -9.60
CA PRO A 185 -1.38 10.10 -8.50
C PRO A 185 -2.12 10.34 -7.17
N SER A 186 -1.64 9.72 -6.12
CA SER A 186 -2.07 10.05 -4.76
C SER A 186 -1.51 11.40 -4.32
N MET A 187 -1.98 11.90 -3.17
CA MET A 187 -1.45 13.12 -2.57
C MET A 187 0.00 12.90 -2.12
N GLY A 188 0.81 13.93 -2.28
CA GLY A 188 2.13 14.01 -1.66
C GLY A 188 2.01 14.48 -0.21
N SER A 189 2.92 14.02 0.65
CA SER A 189 3.01 14.45 2.05
C SER A 189 4.33 15.17 2.28
N ILE A 190 4.28 16.26 3.06
CA ILE A 190 5.46 16.92 3.60
C ILE A 190 5.47 16.62 5.10
N CYS A 191 6.55 15.98 5.58
CA CYS A 191 6.72 15.68 6.99
C CYS A 191 7.73 16.67 7.60
N LEU A 192 7.33 17.33 8.69
CA LEU A 192 8.22 18.14 9.51
C LEU A 192 8.51 17.37 10.79
N TYR A 193 9.76 17.03 11.00
CA TYR A 193 10.24 16.38 12.22
C TYR A 193 10.75 17.44 13.19
N ILE A 194 10.10 17.56 14.35
CA ILE A 194 10.44 18.56 15.36
C ILE A 194 10.96 17.83 16.59
N GLY A 195 12.22 18.07 16.93
CA GLY A 195 12.79 17.65 18.21
C GLY A 195 12.60 18.77 19.23
N ILE A 196 11.91 18.48 20.32
CA ILE A 196 11.72 19.43 21.43
C ILE A 196 12.61 18.99 22.56
N GLN A 197 13.41 19.92 23.08
CA GLN A 197 14.31 19.67 24.21
C GLN A 197 13.55 19.96 25.51
N ASP A 198 12.58 19.11 25.84
CA ASP A 198 11.80 19.19 27.06
C ASP A 198 11.32 17.79 27.48
N SER A 199 10.83 17.66 28.71
CA SER A 199 10.23 16.42 29.19
C SER A 199 8.77 16.33 28.77
N ALA A 200 8.25 15.10 28.63
CA ALA A 200 6.85 14.85 28.32
C ALA A 200 5.85 15.41 29.36
N GLU A 201 6.35 15.74 30.57
CA GLU A 201 5.56 16.33 31.66
C GLU A 201 5.29 17.83 31.44
N ASN A 202 6.11 18.49 30.62
CA ASN A 202 6.02 19.93 30.31
C ASN A 202 5.35 20.23 28.97
N LEU A 203 5.00 19.20 28.19
CA LEU A 203 4.30 19.25 26.89
C LEU A 203 2.84 18.84 27.02
#